data_9f7ad816dce1f85b962d11d41d058b50
#
_entry.id   9f7ad816dce1f85b962d11d41d058b50
#
_cell.length_a   1.000
_cell.length_b   1.000
_cell.length_c   1.000
_cell.angle_alpha   90.00
_cell.angle_beta   90.00
_cell.angle_gamma   90.00
#
_symmetry.space_group_name_H-M   'P 1'
#
loop_
_entity.id
_entity.type
_entity.pdbx_description
1 polymer ?
#
loop_
_entity_poly.entity_id
_entity_poly.type
_entity_poly.pdbx_seq_one_letter_code
_entity_poly.pdbx_strand_id
1 'polypeptide(L)'
;MKISSLFNSGKTVFSFEVFPPKKTSPIESVYGRLEEISALKPDFISVTYSAGGSGSKSRTCEIATKIKRDFGVESVAHLTCINSTKADIDRNLALFKENGIENILALRGDRVEGVEPQKDFTYASDLCRYIASQGDFDIAGACYPEVHSEATDEVEDIHNLRKKVESGASHLISQLFFDNSVYYRFLERAKIAGVNVPIEAGIMPVTSKSQIERMVSMCGASLPAKFAKIMQKYDTRPEALRDAGIAYAVDQIVDLIAHGVDGIHLYTMNNPYVARKITEAVSSLL
;
A
#
# COMPACT_ATOMS: atom_id res chain seq x y z
N MET A 1 8.82 15.98 -2.87
CA MET A 1 8.44 15.77 -4.30
C MET A 1 7.10 15.03 -4.33
N LYS A 2 6.17 15.46 -5.18
CA LYS A 2 4.90 14.74 -5.38
C LYS A 2 5.15 13.44 -6.14
N ILE A 3 4.71 12.31 -5.59
CA ILE A 3 4.94 10.99 -6.22
C ILE A 3 4.09 10.79 -7.49
N SER A 4 2.96 11.48 -7.64
CA SER A 4 2.20 11.47 -8.89
C SER A 4 3.02 11.88 -10.12
N SER A 5 4.08 12.70 -9.93
CA SER A 5 4.98 13.08 -11.02
C SER A 5 5.89 11.95 -11.52
N LEU A 6 6.11 10.90 -10.73
CA LEU A 6 6.94 9.75 -11.11
C LEU A 6 6.33 8.97 -12.29
N PHE A 7 5.01 8.88 -12.34
CA PHE A 7 4.29 8.15 -13.40
C PHE A 7 4.36 8.81 -14.79
N ASN A 8 4.89 10.03 -14.86
CA ASN A 8 5.10 10.73 -16.14
C ASN A 8 6.46 10.39 -16.78
N SER A 9 7.28 9.58 -16.15
CA SER A 9 8.65 9.28 -16.60
C SER A 9 8.73 8.25 -17.75
N GLY A 10 7.65 7.54 -18.03
CA GLY A 10 7.60 6.41 -18.96
C GLY A 10 8.29 5.14 -18.43
N LYS A 11 8.67 5.12 -17.16
CA LYS A 11 9.23 3.94 -16.47
C LYS A 11 8.18 3.38 -15.51
N THR A 12 8.24 2.08 -15.24
CA THR A 12 7.45 1.45 -14.20
C THR A 12 7.94 1.93 -12.83
N VAL A 13 7.06 2.54 -12.05
CA VAL A 13 7.38 2.98 -10.68
C VAL A 13 7.54 1.76 -9.78
N PHE A 14 8.58 1.73 -8.96
CA PHE A 14 8.83 0.62 -8.02
C PHE A 14 8.88 1.12 -6.58
N SER A 15 7.86 0.84 -5.81
CA SER A 15 7.68 1.36 -4.47
C SER A 15 7.56 0.25 -3.42
N PHE A 16 7.81 0.60 -2.16
CA PHE A 16 7.74 -0.34 -1.04
C PHE A 16 6.75 0.12 0.02
N GLU A 17 6.16 -0.85 0.73
CA GLU A 17 5.43 -0.58 1.95
C GLU A 17 6.19 -1.09 3.17
N VAL A 18 6.21 -0.28 4.23
CA VAL A 18 6.70 -0.62 5.55
C VAL A 18 5.68 -0.25 6.61
N PHE A 19 5.82 -0.82 7.81
CA PHE A 19 4.90 -0.54 8.91
C PHE A 19 5.66 -0.22 10.21
N PRO A 20 5.07 0.62 11.08
CA PRO A 20 5.60 0.89 12.41
C PRO A 20 5.63 -0.36 13.27
N PRO A 21 6.54 -0.45 14.24
CA PRO A 21 6.56 -1.57 15.19
C PRO A 21 5.29 -1.56 16.06
N LYS A 22 5.01 -2.68 16.72
CA LYS A 22 3.90 -2.77 17.69
C LYS A 22 4.03 -1.66 18.74
N LYS A 23 2.88 -1.18 19.28
CA LYS A 23 2.87 -0.11 20.30
C LYS A 23 3.74 -0.43 21.53
N THR A 24 3.91 -1.69 21.86
CA THR A 24 4.74 -2.18 22.98
C THR A 24 6.23 -2.21 22.69
N SER A 25 6.65 -2.02 21.43
CA SER A 25 8.07 -2.02 21.03
C SER A 25 8.54 -0.58 20.79
N PRO A 26 9.83 -0.27 21.10
CA PRO A 26 10.40 1.02 20.76
C PRO A 26 10.45 1.20 19.24
N ILE A 27 10.31 2.44 18.76
CA ILE A 27 10.27 2.73 17.33
C ILE A 27 11.60 2.45 16.65
N GLU A 28 12.69 2.60 17.38
CA GLU A 28 14.06 2.35 16.93
C GLU A 28 14.29 0.88 16.51
N SER A 29 13.46 -0.03 16.99
CA SER A 29 13.55 -1.46 16.67
C SER A 29 13.38 -1.80 15.17
N VAL A 30 12.85 -0.85 14.38
CA VAL A 30 12.70 -1.02 12.92
C VAL A 30 13.75 -0.27 12.11
N TYR A 31 14.53 0.65 12.71
CA TYR A 31 15.39 1.58 11.94
C TYR A 31 16.43 0.86 11.09
N GLY A 32 17.11 -0.16 11.62
CA GLY A 32 18.09 -0.93 10.85
C GLY A 32 17.48 -1.63 9.62
N ARG A 33 16.25 -2.14 9.75
CA ARG A 33 15.51 -2.74 8.61
C ARG A 33 15.10 -1.68 7.59
N LEU A 34 14.66 -0.51 8.05
CA LEU A 34 14.31 0.60 7.17
C LEU A 34 15.52 1.09 6.38
N GLU A 35 16.69 1.17 7.01
CA GLU A 35 17.95 1.52 6.36
C GLU A 35 18.29 0.52 5.24
N GLU A 36 18.24 -0.79 5.53
CA GLU A 36 18.49 -1.83 4.54
C GLU A 36 17.49 -1.80 3.38
N ILE A 37 16.18 -1.57 3.66
CA ILE A 37 15.12 -1.48 2.65
C ILE A 37 15.31 -0.21 1.81
N SER A 38 15.62 0.93 2.42
CA SER A 38 15.84 2.20 1.72
C SER A 38 17.09 2.16 0.84
N ALA A 39 18.12 1.40 1.24
CA ALA A 39 19.33 1.19 0.44
C ALA A 39 19.08 0.47 -0.90
N LEU A 40 17.92 -0.18 -1.07
CA LEU A 40 17.49 -0.78 -2.34
C LEU A 40 16.99 0.27 -3.36
N LYS A 41 16.87 1.53 -2.93
CA LYS A 41 16.51 2.69 -3.76
C LYS A 41 15.17 2.55 -4.52
N PRO A 42 14.08 2.21 -3.84
CA PRO A 42 12.75 2.33 -4.46
C PRO A 42 12.46 3.79 -4.81
N ASP A 43 11.52 4.04 -5.71
CA ASP A 43 11.10 5.38 -6.07
C ASP A 43 10.44 6.11 -4.89
N PHE A 44 9.70 5.38 -4.07
CA PHE A 44 9.19 5.87 -2.78
C PHE A 44 8.91 4.72 -1.79
N ILE A 45 8.70 5.07 -0.53
CA ILE A 45 8.28 4.13 0.53
C ILE A 45 7.03 4.64 1.21
N SER A 46 5.97 3.84 1.24
CA SER A 46 4.77 4.11 2.02
C SER A 46 4.89 3.55 3.44
N VAL A 47 4.31 4.27 4.40
CA VAL A 47 4.35 3.91 5.82
C VAL A 47 2.92 3.75 6.33
N THR A 48 2.57 2.53 6.78
CA THR A 48 1.21 2.25 7.23
C THR A 48 0.80 3.07 8.45
N TYR A 49 -0.50 3.32 8.58
CA TYR A 49 -1.04 4.09 9.70
C TYR A 49 -0.94 3.29 11.01
N SER A 50 -0.35 3.92 12.01
CA SER A 50 -0.42 3.45 13.39
C SER A 50 -1.22 4.46 14.19
N ALA A 51 -2.43 4.10 14.61
CA ALA A 51 -3.26 4.94 15.47
C ALA A 51 -2.47 5.31 16.74
N GLY A 52 -1.93 6.52 16.79
CA GLY A 52 -1.33 7.09 17.99
C GLY A 52 -2.44 7.29 19.01
N GLY A 53 -2.25 6.84 20.25
CA GLY A 53 -3.09 7.27 21.35
C GLY A 53 -2.99 8.81 21.51
N SER A 54 -4.01 9.42 22.09
CA SER A 54 -4.04 10.86 22.38
C SER A 54 -2.73 11.30 23.08
N GLY A 55 -1.93 12.12 22.40
CA GLY A 55 -0.69 12.69 22.94
C GLY A 55 0.63 12.10 22.46
N SER A 56 0.65 11.02 21.67
CA SER A 56 1.90 10.50 21.08
C SER A 56 2.13 11.05 19.68
N LYS A 57 3.37 11.38 19.35
CA LYS A 57 3.81 11.66 17.97
C LYS A 57 3.37 10.49 17.09
N SER A 58 2.78 10.78 15.93
CA SER A 58 2.39 9.73 14.98
C SER A 58 3.64 8.95 14.56
N ARG A 59 3.70 7.65 14.90
CA ARG A 59 4.81 6.77 14.49
C ARG A 59 4.94 6.71 12.97
N THR A 60 3.83 6.81 12.27
CA THR A 60 3.80 6.91 10.81
C THR A 60 4.56 8.14 10.34
N CYS A 61 4.30 9.31 10.95
CA CYS A 61 5.00 10.55 10.62
C CYS A 61 6.50 10.45 10.93
N GLU A 62 6.87 9.90 12.07
CA GLU A 62 8.28 9.77 12.49
C GLU A 62 9.07 8.88 11.51
N ILE A 63 8.51 7.73 11.14
CA ILE A 63 9.16 6.81 10.18
C ILE A 63 9.22 7.43 8.79
N ALA A 64 8.12 8.04 8.31
CA ALA A 64 8.09 8.69 7.00
C ALA A 64 9.11 9.84 6.92
N THR A 65 9.24 10.61 8.00
CA THR A 65 10.24 11.68 8.11
C THR A 65 11.65 11.12 8.05
N LYS A 66 11.92 10.03 8.77
CA LYS A 66 13.23 9.38 8.79
C LYS A 66 13.60 8.83 7.42
N ILE A 67 12.67 8.16 6.73
CA ILE A 67 12.89 7.65 5.36
C ILE A 67 13.27 8.79 4.42
N LYS A 68 12.54 9.90 4.46
CA LYS A 68 12.79 11.04 3.60
C LYS A 68 14.10 11.78 3.93
N ARG A 69 14.35 12.09 5.21
CA ARG A 69 15.47 12.93 5.63
C ARG A 69 16.78 12.18 5.75
N ASP A 70 16.76 10.96 6.36
CA ASP A 70 17.98 10.24 6.69
C ASP A 70 18.39 9.29 5.57
N PHE A 71 17.43 8.72 4.84
CA PHE A 71 17.72 7.75 3.79
C PHE A 71 17.55 8.31 2.37
N GLY A 72 17.01 9.53 2.23
CA GLY A 72 16.89 10.22 0.93
C GLY A 72 15.89 9.59 -0.03
N VAL A 73 14.95 8.76 0.44
CA VAL A 73 13.87 8.17 -0.34
C VAL A 73 12.57 8.95 -0.09
N GLU A 74 11.79 9.24 -1.13
CA GLU A 74 10.50 9.92 -0.94
C GLU A 74 9.54 9.04 -0.13
N SER A 75 8.69 9.66 0.69
CA SER A 75 7.81 8.94 1.59
C SER A 75 6.34 9.29 1.41
N VAL A 76 5.48 8.30 1.63
CA VAL A 76 4.02 8.41 1.65
C VAL A 76 3.51 8.02 3.03
N ALA A 77 2.78 8.91 3.70
CA ALA A 77 2.18 8.60 4.99
C ALA A 77 0.74 8.09 4.79
N HIS A 78 0.42 6.91 5.33
CA HIS A 78 -0.98 6.48 5.37
C HIS A 78 -1.75 7.31 6.42
N LEU A 79 -2.99 7.67 6.08
CA LEU A 79 -3.90 8.38 6.96
C LEU A 79 -5.29 7.75 6.88
N THR A 80 -5.87 7.39 8.02
CA THR A 80 -7.20 6.74 8.10
C THR A 80 -8.23 7.66 8.74
N CYS A 81 -9.49 7.58 8.31
CA CYS A 81 -10.53 8.50 8.75
C CYS A 81 -11.65 7.89 9.60
N ILE A 82 -11.94 6.59 9.51
CA ILE A 82 -13.15 6.01 10.15
C ILE A 82 -13.24 6.24 11.67
N ASN A 83 -12.09 6.27 12.35
CA ASN A 83 -11.99 6.49 13.78
C ASN A 83 -11.38 7.85 14.13
N SER A 84 -11.38 8.80 13.18
CA SER A 84 -10.75 10.12 13.33
C SER A 84 -11.78 11.23 13.18
N THR A 85 -11.69 12.24 14.05
CA THR A 85 -12.41 13.50 13.87
C THR A 85 -11.68 14.39 12.87
N LYS A 86 -12.36 15.44 12.36
CA LYS A 86 -11.70 16.49 11.55
C LYS A 86 -10.50 17.08 12.26
N ALA A 87 -10.62 17.36 13.56
CA ALA A 87 -9.53 17.89 14.37
C ALA A 87 -8.33 16.92 14.48
N ASP A 88 -8.57 15.59 14.46
CA ASP A 88 -7.50 14.58 14.40
C ASP A 88 -6.79 14.62 13.05
N ILE A 89 -7.56 14.72 11.97
CA ILE A 89 -7.00 14.85 10.62
C ILE A 89 -6.18 16.11 10.49
N ASP A 90 -6.70 17.27 10.94
CA ASP A 90 -5.99 18.55 10.88
C ASP A 90 -4.64 18.50 11.62
N ARG A 91 -4.61 17.89 12.81
CA ARG A 91 -3.37 17.69 13.57
C ARG A 91 -2.35 16.82 12.79
N ASN A 92 -2.81 15.75 12.14
CA ASN A 92 -1.92 14.92 11.34
C ASN A 92 -1.40 15.66 10.10
N LEU A 93 -2.26 16.41 9.40
CA LEU A 93 -1.86 17.19 8.22
C LEU A 93 -0.85 18.29 8.59
N ALA A 94 -1.07 18.99 9.70
CA ALA A 94 -0.12 19.98 10.22
C ALA A 94 1.23 19.32 10.53
N LEU A 95 1.21 18.17 11.24
CA LEU A 95 2.41 17.41 11.57
C LEU A 95 3.16 16.93 10.32
N PHE A 96 2.46 16.44 9.30
CA PHE A 96 3.05 16.03 8.03
C PHE A 96 3.73 17.22 7.34
N LYS A 97 3.03 18.36 7.24
CA LYS A 97 3.55 19.58 6.63
C LYS A 97 4.80 20.09 7.35
N GLU A 98 4.80 20.15 8.68
CA GLU A 98 5.94 20.54 9.50
C GLU A 98 7.17 19.64 9.26
N ASN A 99 6.94 18.38 8.96
CA ASN A 99 8.00 17.41 8.71
C ASN A 99 8.34 17.22 7.21
N GLY A 100 7.75 18.03 6.33
CA GLY A 100 8.01 18.00 4.89
C GLY A 100 7.45 16.79 4.17
N ILE A 101 6.43 16.12 4.74
CA ILE A 101 5.72 15.01 4.11
C ILE A 101 4.61 15.60 3.25
N GLU A 102 4.68 15.37 1.94
CA GLU A 102 3.79 15.95 0.94
C GLU A 102 2.81 14.90 0.36
N ASN A 103 3.08 13.60 0.57
CA ASN A 103 2.35 12.50 -0.07
C ASN A 103 1.57 11.71 0.99
N ILE A 104 0.29 11.51 0.76
CA ILE A 104 -0.63 10.86 1.70
C ILE A 104 -1.40 9.73 1.00
N LEU A 105 -1.35 8.52 1.54
CA LEU A 105 -2.30 7.47 1.17
C LEU A 105 -3.56 7.59 2.04
N ALA A 106 -4.62 8.12 1.44
CA ALA A 106 -5.89 8.37 2.12
C ALA A 106 -6.76 7.10 2.14
N LEU A 107 -7.00 6.60 3.33
CA LEU A 107 -7.73 5.36 3.58
C LEU A 107 -8.95 5.60 4.47
N ARG A 108 -9.97 4.77 4.34
CA ARG A 108 -11.04 4.76 5.33
C ARG A 108 -10.53 4.20 6.66
N GLY A 109 -9.77 3.12 6.61
CA GLY A 109 -9.39 2.31 7.75
C GLY A 109 -10.42 1.23 8.05
N ASP A 110 -10.04 0.30 8.94
CA ASP A 110 -10.86 -0.84 9.33
C ASP A 110 -11.79 -0.49 10.50
N ARG A 111 -12.96 -1.10 10.52
CA ARG A 111 -13.84 -1.06 11.67
C ARG A 111 -13.21 -1.85 12.82
N VAL A 112 -13.17 -1.26 13.99
CA VAL A 112 -12.67 -1.92 15.19
C VAL A 112 -13.88 -2.40 16.00
N GLU A 113 -13.91 -3.70 16.33
CA GLU A 113 -14.99 -4.28 17.11
C GLU A 113 -15.13 -3.55 18.45
N GLY A 114 -16.36 -3.16 18.79
CA GLY A 114 -16.67 -2.43 20.03
C GLY A 114 -16.31 -0.93 20.01
N VAL A 115 -15.84 -0.40 18.88
CA VAL A 115 -15.57 1.04 18.70
C VAL A 115 -16.53 1.63 17.68
N GLU A 116 -17.37 2.58 18.12
CA GLU A 116 -18.25 3.32 17.22
C GLU A 116 -17.42 4.22 16.30
N PRO A 117 -17.61 4.14 14.95
CA PRO A 117 -16.96 5.03 14.01
C PRO A 117 -17.28 6.50 14.30
N GLN A 118 -16.32 7.38 14.03
CA GLN A 118 -16.55 8.82 14.04
C GLN A 118 -17.49 9.22 12.88
N LYS A 119 -18.23 10.32 13.07
CA LYS A 119 -19.26 10.76 12.11
C LYS A 119 -18.74 11.75 11.06
N ASP A 120 -17.51 12.22 11.20
CA ASP A 120 -16.97 13.28 10.34
C ASP A 120 -16.64 12.78 8.93
N PHE A 121 -16.29 11.50 8.81
CA PHE A 121 -15.94 10.85 7.55
C PHE A 121 -16.56 9.46 7.48
N THR A 122 -17.17 9.12 6.35
CA THR A 122 -17.75 7.79 6.12
C THR A 122 -16.85 6.94 5.23
N TYR A 123 -16.25 7.56 4.21
CA TYR A 123 -15.46 6.89 3.17
C TYR A 123 -14.11 7.56 2.95
N ALA A 124 -13.16 6.84 2.34
CA ALA A 124 -11.89 7.39 1.93
C ALA A 124 -12.02 8.58 0.96
N SER A 125 -13.08 8.61 0.13
CA SER A 125 -13.38 9.74 -0.76
C SER A 125 -13.69 11.03 0.01
N ASP A 126 -14.30 10.93 1.20
CA ASP A 126 -14.54 12.12 2.05
C ASP A 126 -13.22 12.65 2.59
N LEU A 127 -12.32 11.76 2.99
CA LEU A 127 -10.97 12.12 3.43
C LEU A 127 -10.15 12.74 2.27
N CYS A 128 -10.17 12.15 1.06
CA CYS A 128 -9.49 12.70 -0.12
C CYS A 128 -9.94 14.15 -0.37
N ARG A 129 -11.26 14.38 -0.42
CA ARG A 129 -11.82 15.73 -0.63
C ARG A 129 -11.42 16.69 0.47
N TYR A 130 -11.40 16.22 1.72
CA TYR A 130 -10.99 17.05 2.84
C TYR A 130 -9.52 17.42 2.76
N ILE A 131 -8.61 16.46 2.52
CA ILE A 131 -7.18 16.72 2.38
C ILE A 131 -6.93 17.71 1.22
N ALA A 132 -7.58 17.51 0.06
CA ALA A 132 -7.46 18.41 -1.09
C ALA A 132 -7.86 19.86 -0.77
N SER A 133 -8.78 20.07 0.18
CA SER A 133 -9.19 21.41 0.64
C SER A 133 -8.24 22.05 1.65
N GLN A 134 -7.34 21.27 2.28
CA GLN A 134 -6.46 21.75 3.37
C GLN A 134 -5.06 22.14 2.91
N GLY A 135 -4.70 21.87 1.67
CA GLY A 135 -3.38 22.24 1.16
C GLY A 135 -2.91 21.46 -0.06
N ASP A 136 -1.64 21.62 -0.39
CA ASP A 136 -1.03 21.06 -1.59
C ASP A 136 -0.39 19.69 -1.31
N PHE A 137 -1.19 18.74 -0.82
CA PHE A 137 -0.77 17.35 -0.66
C PHE A 137 -1.02 16.55 -1.96
N ASP A 138 -0.15 15.60 -2.24
CA ASP A 138 -0.38 14.58 -3.24
C ASP A 138 -1.10 13.40 -2.60
N ILE A 139 -2.22 12.98 -3.18
CA ILE A 139 -3.14 12.05 -2.54
C ILE A 139 -3.18 10.74 -3.33
N ALA A 140 -2.71 9.66 -2.71
CA ALA A 140 -2.93 8.30 -3.16
C ALA A 140 -4.23 7.74 -2.60
N GLY A 141 -4.88 6.84 -3.34
CA GLY A 141 -6.01 6.06 -2.88
C GLY A 141 -5.78 4.56 -3.00
N ALA A 142 -6.47 3.75 -2.18
CA ALA A 142 -6.47 2.30 -2.35
C ALA A 142 -7.55 1.86 -3.34
N CYS A 143 -7.30 0.76 -4.09
CA CYS A 143 -8.26 0.08 -4.95
C CYS A 143 -8.19 -1.43 -4.77
N TYR A 144 -9.21 -2.15 -5.23
CA TYR A 144 -9.41 -3.58 -4.93
C TYR A 144 -9.63 -4.38 -6.22
N PRO A 145 -8.63 -5.13 -6.71
CA PRO A 145 -8.81 -5.94 -7.92
C PRO A 145 -9.89 -7.00 -7.79
N GLU A 146 -10.10 -7.54 -6.58
CA GLU A 146 -11.07 -8.60 -6.26
C GLU A 146 -12.32 -8.09 -5.52
N VAL A 147 -12.66 -6.81 -5.65
CA VAL A 147 -13.81 -6.16 -4.99
C VAL A 147 -13.60 -5.96 -3.48
N HIS A 148 -13.93 -4.79 -3.00
CA HIS A 148 -13.91 -4.49 -1.57
C HIS A 148 -14.94 -5.34 -0.82
N SER A 149 -14.55 -5.95 0.30
CA SER A 149 -15.39 -6.88 1.07
C SER A 149 -16.74 -6.31 1.56
N GLU A 150 -16.87 -5.00 1.62
CA GLU A 150 -18.11 -4.30 2.01
C GLU A 150 -18.89 -3.74 0.80
N ALA A 151 -18.37 -3.85 -0.43
CA ALA A 151 -19.14 -3.51 -1.63
C ALA A 151 -20.15 -4.62 -1.95
N THR A 152 -21.31 -4.24 -2.47
CA THR A 152 -22.35 -5.21 -2.82
C THR A 152 -21.99 -6.02 -4.05
N ASP A 153 -21.26 -5.38 -4.98
CA ASP A 153 -20.79 -5.97 -6.22
C ASP A 153 -19.61 -5.18 -6.85
N GLU A 154 -19.11 -5.67 -7.98
CA GLU A 154 -18.03 -5.05 -8.74
C GLU A 154 -18.40 -3.67 -9.31
N VAL A 155 -19.68 -3.45 -9.62
CA VAL A 155 -20.15 -2.20 -10.22
C VAL A 155 -20.16 -1.08 -9.17
N GLU A 156 -20.63 -1.40 -7.96
CA GLU A 156 -20.59 -0.45 -6.85
C GLU A 156 -19.16 -0.11 -6.47
N ASP A 157 -18.27 -1.10 -6.39
CA ASP A 157 -16.86 -0.88 -6.01
C ASP A 157 -16.13 0.02 -7.01
N ILE A 158 -16.27 -0.24 -8.29
CA ILE A 158 -15.70 0.60 -9.36
C ILE A 158 -16.27 2.03 -9.34
N HIS A 159 -17.56 2.16 -9.08
CA HIS A 159 -18.21 3.47 -8.97
C HIS A 159 -17.67 4.26 -7.75
N ASN A 160 -17.46 3.59 -6.63
CA ASN A 160 -16.87 4.20 -5.45
C ASN A 160 -15.38 4.55 -5.66
N LEU A 161 -14.64 3.75 -6.44
CA LEU A 161 -13.28 4.08 -6.86
C LEU A 161 -13.23 5.36 -7.71
N ARG A 162 -14.12 5.48 -8.70
CA ARG A 162 -14.25 6.71 -9.49
C ARG A 162 -14.52 7.93 -8.61
N LYS A 163 -15.45 7.85 -7.66
CA LYS A 163 -15.72 8.93 -6.69
C LYS A 163 -14.47 9.33 -5.90
N LYS A 164 -13.62 8.37 -5.54
CA LYS A 164 -12.37 8.62 -4.84
C LYS A 164 -11.40 9.44 -5.69
N VAL A 165 -11.25 9.09 -6.97
CA VAL A 165 -10.44 9.85 -7.93
C VAL A 165 -11.01 11.25 -8.15
N GLU A 166 -12.31 11.38 -8.37
CA GLU A 166 -13.00 12.66 -8.49
C GLU A 166 -12.89 13.54 -7.23
N SER A 167 -12.60 12.92 -6.08
CA SER A 167 -12.38 13.61 -4.80
C SER A 167 -10.91 14.02 -4.59
N GLY A 168 -10.01 13.80 -5.56
CA GLY A 168 -8.64 14.31 -5.54
C GLY A 168 -7.55 13.26 -5.43
N ALA A 169 -7.84 11.95 -5.47
CA ALA A 169 -6.78 10.95 -5.56
C ALA A 169 -6.09 11.03 -6.93
N SER A 170 -4.77 11.29 -6.93
CA SER A 170 -3.93 11.49 -8.12
C SER A 170 -3.37 10.18 -8.70
N HIS A 171 -3.30 9.14 -7.89
CA HIS A 171 -2.91 7.78 -8.26
C HIS A 171 -3.49 6.77 -7.26
N LEU A 172 -3.41 5.49 -7.60
CA LEU A 172 -3.99 4.41 -6.81
C LEU A 172 -2.95 3.32 -6.54
N ILE A 173 -3.09 2.68 -5.38
CA ILE A 173 -2.33 1.49 -5.00
C ILE A 173 -3.34 0.36 -4.79
N SER A 174 -3.14 -0.78 -5.48
CA SER A 174 -4.08 -1.88 -5.35
C SER A 174 -3.86 -2.68 -4.07
N GLN A 175 -4.94 -3.26 -3.53
CA GLN A 175 -4.83 -4.36 -2.58
C GLN A 175 -4.09 -5.52 -3.25
N LEU A 176 -3.44 -6.37 -2.43
CA LEU A 176 -2.75 -7.56 -2.91
C LEU A 176 -3.71 -8.50 -3.66
N PHE A 177 -3.16 -9.19 -4.62
CA PHE A 177 -3.80 -10.26 -5.39
C PHE A 177 -2.74 -11.32 -5.76
N PHE A 178 -3.17 -12.55 -6.09
CA PHE A 178 -2.26 -13.63 -6.44
C PHE A 178 -2.42 -14.10 -7.90
N ASP A 179 -3.39 -13.57 -8.63
CA ASP A 179 -3.63 -13.86 -10.05
C ASP A 179 -3.64 -12.56 -10.86
N ASN A 180 -2.65 -12.38 -11.72
CA ASN A 180 -2.53 -11.17 -12.55
C ASN A 180 -3.74 -10.98 -13.48
N SER A 181 -4.43 -12.06 -13.89
CA SER A 181 -5.63 -11.96 -14.72
C SER A 181 -6.78 -11.21 -14.02
N VAL A 182 -6.84 -11.29 -12.70
CA VAL A 182 -7.81 -10.51 -11.89
C VAL A 182 -7.49 -9.02 -11.96
N TYR A 183 -6.21 -8.68 -11.82
CA TYR A 183 -5.76 -7.29 -11.90
C TYR A 183 -6.00 -6.70 -13.30
N TYR A 184 -5.72 -7.44 -14.37
CA TYR A 184 -5.97 -6.95 -15.74
C TYR A 184 -7.44 -6.69 -16.01
N ARG A 185 -8.33 -7.60 -15.60
CA ARG A 185 -9.79 -7.37 -15.69
C ARG A 185 -10.25 -6.15 -14.87
N PHE A 186 -9.64 -5.94 -13.70
CA PHE A 186 -9.90 -4.76 -12.89
C PHE A 186 -9.48 -3.47 -13.63
N LEU A 187 -8.27 -3.42 -14.23
CA LEU A 187 -7.80 -2.27 -15.00
C LEU A 187 -8.75 -1.92 -16.16
N GLU A 188 -9.25 -2.93 -16.89
CA GLU A 188 -10.23 -2.74 -17.96
C GLU A 188 -11.52 -2.10 -17.42
N ARG A 189 -12.06 -2.61 -16.33
CA ARG A 189 -13.26 -2.06 -15.69
C ARG A 189 -13.03 -0.64 -15.20
N ALA A 190 -11.91 -0.37 -14.55
CA ALA A 190 -11.53 0.95 -14.06
C ALA A 190 -11.48 1.97 -15.21
N LYS A 191 -10.83 1.60 -16.31
CA LYS A 191 -10.75 2.43 -17.52
C LYS A 191 -12.12 2.71 -18.13
N ILE A 192 -12.99 1.70 -18.28
CA ILE A 192 -14.37 1.86 -18.79
C ILE A 192 -15.17 2.80 -17.89
N ALA A 193 -14.97 2.73 -16.55
CA ALA A 193 -15.63 3.61 -15.60
C ALA A 193 -15.08 5.04 -15.56
N GLY A 194 -14.03 5.36 -16.34
CA GLY A 194 -13.41 6.68 -16.39
C GLY A 194 -12.38 6.95 -15.28
N VAL A 195 -11.83 5.91 -14.64
CA VAL A 195 -10.68 6.02 -13.76
C VAL A 195 -9.43 6.12 -14.63
N ASN A 196 -8.87 7.33 -14.74
CA ASN A 196 -7.77 7.65 -15.67
C ASN A 196 -6.51 8.13 -14.92
N VAL A 197 -6.30 7.65 -13.70
CA VAL A 197 -5.08 7.90 -12.92
C VAL A 197 -4.21 6.65 -12.90
N PRO A 198 -2.89 6.79 -12.70
CA PRO A 198 -1.99 5.64 -12.59
C PRO A 198 -2.40 4.69 -11.46
N ILE A 199 -2.20 3.39 -11.68
CA ILE A 199 -2.53 2.34 -10.70
C ILE A 199 -1.33 1.41 -10.51
N GLU A 200 -0.76 1.41 -9.30
CA GLU A 200 0.28 0.46 -8.91
C GLU A 200 -0.31 -0.89 -8.51
N ALA A 201 0.31 -1.95 -9.00
CA ALA A 201 -0.02 -3.32 -8.62
C ALA A 201 0.60 -3.66 -7.26
N GLY A 202 -0.24 -3.92 -6.26
CA GLY A 202 0.19 -4.32 -4.92
C GLY A 202 0.60 -5.80 -4.87
N ILE A 203 1.87 -6.07 -4.67
CA ILE A 203 2.44 -7.44 -4.66
C ILE A 203 2.89 -7.81 -3.25
N MET A 204 2.36 -8.92 -2.74
CA MET A 204 2.76 -9.47 -1.46
C MET A 204 3.52 -10.77 -1.61
N PRO A 205 4.84 -10.78 -1.34
CA PRO A 205 5.60 -12.03 -1.27
C PRO A 205 5.15 -12.85 -0.06
N VAL A 206 4.68 -14.05 -0.29
CA VAL A 206 4.25 -14.93 0.79
C VAL A 206 5.38 -15.83 1.23
N THR A 207 5.78 -15.70 2.49
CA THR A 207 6.92 -16.41 3.05
C THR A 207 6.56 -17.44 4.12
N SER A 208 5.27 -17.53 4.48
CA SER A 208 4.77 -18.52 5.44
C SER A 208 3.30 -18.86 5.20
N LYS A 209 2.88 -20.05 5.62
CA LYS A 209 1.48 -20.51 5.52
C LYS A 209 0.52 -19.63 6.32
N SER A 210 0.88 -19.29 7.55
CA SER A 210 0.07 -18.41 8.39
C SER A 210 -0.15 -17.03 7.79
N GLN A 211 0.82 -16.54 7.01
CA GLN A 211 0.67 -15.29 6.28
C GLN A 211 -0.39 -15.41 5.18
N ILE A 212 -0.40 -16.52 4.41
CA ILE A 212 -1.42 -16.74 3.37
C ILE A 212 -2.81 -16.81 3.98
N GLU A 213 -2.99 -17.67 4.97
CA GLU A 213 -4.28 -17.89 5.62
C GLU A 213 -4.86 -16.57 6.14
N ARG A 214 -4.00 -15.77 6.76
CA ARG A 214 -4.37 -14.45 7.24
C ARG A 214 -4.74 -13.50 6.09
N MET A 215 -3.97 -13.43 5.01
CA MET A 215 -4.20 -12.50 3.91
C MET A 215 -5.46 -12.86 3.13
N VAL A 216 -5.67 -14.15 2.82
CA VAL A 216 -6.90 -14.61 2.18
C VAL A 216 -8.13 -14.28 3.03
N SER A 217 -8.07 -14.52 4.35
CA SER A 217 -9.17 -14.23 5.26
C SER A 217 -9.46 -12.73 5.42
N MET A 218 -8.43 -11.88 5.46
CA MET A 218 -8.60 -10.44 5.73
C MET A 218 -8.89 -9.64 4.47
N CYS A 219 -8.25 -10.00 3.35
CA CYS A 219 -8.30 -9.21 2.11
C CYS A 219 -9.28 -9.79 1.07
N GLY A 220 -9.82 -10.99 1.32
CA GLY A 220 -10.69 -11.67 0.37
C GLY A 220 -9.99 -12.14 -0.91
N ALA A 221 -8.63 -12.16 -0.91
CA ALA A 221 -7.86 -12.51 -2.09
C ALA A 221 -8.04 -13.99 -2.46
N SER A 222 -8.34 -14.26 -3.73
CA SER A 222 -8.42 -15.62 -4.26
C SER A 222 -7.04 -16.26 -4.34
N LEU A 223 -6.98 -17.58 -4.04
CA LEU A 223 -5.72 -18.32 -4.06
C LEU A 223 -5.66 -19.22 -5.31
N PRO A 224 -4.82 -18.90 -6.31
CA PRO A 224 -4.68 -19.71 -7.51
C PRO A 224 -4.23 -21.14 -7.18
N ALA A 225 -4.78 -22.14 -7.90
CA ALA A 225 -4.47 -23.56 -7.67
C ALA A 225 -2.95 -23.86 -7.81
N LYS A 226 -2.25 -23.18 -8.75
CA LYS A 226 -0.78 -23.27 -8.90
C LYS A 226 -0.10 -22.85 -7.61
N PHE A 227 -0.49 -21.72 -7.06
CA PHE A 227 0.14 -21.16 -5.84
C PHE A 227 -0.19 -22.01 -4.60
N ALA A 228 -1.44 -22.43 -4.45
CA ALA A 228 -1.84 -23.32 -3.35
C ALA A 228 -1.01 -24.62 -3.33
N LYS A 229 -0.78 -25.26 -4.51
CA LYS A 229 0.07 -26.45 -4.63
C LYS A 229 1.52 -26.21 -4.22
N ILE A 230 2.09 -25.06 -4.62
CA ILE A 230 3.45 -24.65 -4.24
C ILE A 230 3.54 -24.53 -2.72
N MET A 231 2.62 -23.82 -2.10
CA MET A 231 2.60 -23.61 -0.66
C MET A 231 2.43 -24.92 0.11
N GLN A 232 1.53 -25.79 -0.32
CA GLN A 232 1.32 -27.11 0.27
C GLN A 232 2.58 -27.99 0.18
N LYS A 233 3.28 -27.95 -0.97
CA LYS A 233 4.50 -28.76 -1.19
C LYS A 233 5.63 -28.41 -0.23
N TYR A 234 5.74 -27.15 0.15
CA TYR A 234 6.84 -26.64 0.96
C TYR A 234 6.46 -26.28 2.42
N ASP A 235 5.24 -26.61 2.83
CA ASP A 235 4.66 -26.22 4.14
C ASP A 235 5.54 -26.57 5.35
N THR A 236 6.22 -27.72 5.31
CA THR A 236 7.11 -28.19 6.39
C THR A 236 8.57 -27.72 6.27
N ARG A 237 8.90 -26.93 5.24
CA ARG A 237 10.25 -26.45 4.95
C ARG A 237 10.26 -24.91 4.82
N PRO A 238 10.44 -24.16 5.93
CA PRO A 238 10.28 -22.70 5.94
C PRO A 238 11.13 -21.96 4.91
N GLU A 239 12.39 -22.35 4.73
CA GLU A 239 13.27 -21.71 3.74
C GLU A 239 12.80 -21.95 2.30
N ALA A 240 12.43 -23.21 1.97
CA ALA A 240 11.93 -23.55 0.65
C ALA A 240 10.58 -22.86 0.37
N LEU A 241 9.72 -22.72 1.38
CA LEU A 241 8.45 -22.00 1.28
C LEU A 241 8.68 -20.52 0.99
N ARG A 242 9.60 -19.88 1.75
CA ARG A 242 10.00 -18.48 1.53
C ARG A 242 10.53 -18.29 0.11
N ASP A 243 11.46 -19.11 -0.33
CA ASP A 243 12.10 -18.97 -1.64
C ASP A 243 11.10 -19.21 -2.79
N ALA A 244 10.18 -20.16 -2.62
CA ALA A 244 9.09 -20.40 -3.56
C ALA A 244 8.11 -19.21 -3.62
N GLY A 245 7.81 -18.58 -2.48
CA GLY A 245 6.99 -17.38 -2.40
C GLY A 245 7.65 -16.17 -3.07
N ILE A 246 8.95 -16.00 -2.90
CA ILE A 246 9.74 -14.97 -3.60
C ILE A 246 9.68 -15.22 -5.11
N ALA A 247 9.93 -16.46 -5.56
CA ALA A 247 9.90 -16.80 -6.98
C ALA A 247 8.52 -16.55 -7.60
N TYR A 248 7.43 -16.83 -6.87
CA TYR A 248 6.07 -16.53 -7.32
C TYR A 248 5.82 -15.03 -7.47
N ALA A 249 6.24 -14.23 -6.49
CA ALA A 249 6.11 -12.76 -6.56
C ALA A 249 6.94 -12.17 -7.72
N VAL A 250 8.14 -12.70 -7.98
CA VAL A 250 8.96 -12.29 -9.14
C VAL A 250 8.26 -12.64 -10.45
N ASP A 251 7.68 -13.84 -10.60
CA ASP A 251 6.90 -14.26 -11.77
C ASP A 251 5.72 -13.28 -12.04
N GLN A 252 4.98 -12.92 -10.98
CA GLN A 252 3.91 -11.92 -11.07
C GLN A 252 4.43 -10.55 -11.54
N ILE A 253 5.51 -10.05 -10.95
CA ILE A 253 6.08 -8.74 -11.28
C ILE A 253 6.58 -8.69 -12.72
N VAL A 254 7.28 -9.73 -13.19
CA VAL A 254 7.77 -9.82 -14.56
C VAL A 254 6.63 -9.75 -15.56
N ASP A 255 5.56 -10.51 -15.32
CA ASP A 255 4.37 -10.51 -16.18
C ASP A 255 3.66 -9.14 -16.17
N LEU A 256 3.50 -8.51 -15.00
CA LEU A 256 2.91 -7.18 -14.85
C LEU A 256 3.69 -6.11 -15.60
N ILE A 257 5.02 -6.07 -15.45
CA ILE A 257 5.89 -5.12 -16.17
C ILE A 257 5.79 -5.34 -17.69
N ALA A 258 5.79 -6.60 -18.14
CA ALA A 258 5.65 -6.93 -19.57
C ALA A 258 4.29 -6.48 -20.15
N HIS A 259 3.24 -6.36 -19.32
CA HIS A 259 1.93 -5.82 -19.70
C HIS A 259 1.84 -4.28 -19.58
N GLY A 260 2.93 -3.60 -19.17
CA GLY A 260 2.99 -2.15 -19.14
C GLY A 260 2.21 -1.51 -17.99
N VAL A 261 2.26 -2.09 -16.79
CA VAL A 261 1.65 -1.48 -15.59
C VAL A 261 2.35 -0.19 -15.21
N ASP A 262 1.62 0.75 -14.63
CA ASP A 262 2.17 2.05 -14.21
C ASP A 262 3.20 1.91 -13.09
N GLY A 263 3.03 0.93 -12.19
CA GLY A 263 3.94 0.70 -11.08
C GLY A 263 3.69 -0.61 -10.35
N ILE A 264 4.69 -1.00 -9.57
CA ILE A 264 4.67 -2.15 -8.64
C ILE A 264 4.86 -1.64 -7.22
N HIS A 265 3.91 -1.94 -6.35
CA HIS A 265 3.97 -1.64 -4.92
C HIS A 265 4.25 -2.91 -4.12
N LEU A 266 5.45 -3.05 -3.58
CA LEU A 266 5.88 -4.26 -2.87
C LEU A 266 5.58 -4.15 -1.37
N TYR A 267 4.72 -5.02 -0.85
CA TYR A 267 4.47 -5.19 0.58
C TYR A 267 5.64 -5.93 1.23
N THR A 268 6.67 -5.19 1.69
CA THR A 268 7.93 -5.78 2.16
C THR A 268 7.80 -6.57 3.46
N MET A 269 6.74 -6.39 4.21
CA MET A 269 6.56 -6.92 5.57
C MET A 269 7.74 -6.60 6.51
N ASN A 270 8.41 -5.44 6.30
CA ASN A 270 9.64 -5.04 6.97
C ASN A 270 10.74 -6.12 6.92
N ASN A 271 10.80 -6.90 5.82
CA ASN A 271 11.77 -7.95 5.61
C ASN A 271 12.79 -7.55 4.51
N PRO A 272 13.98 -7.05 4.88
CA PRO A 272 14.99 -6.58 3.92
C PRO A 272 15.50 -7.69 2.99
N TYR A 273 15.58 -8.94 3.48
CA TYR A 273 16.03 -10.08 2.67
C TYR A 273 15.07 -10.32 1.50
N VAL A 274 13.75 -10.36 1.77
CA VAL A 274 12.74 -10.59 0.75
C VAL A 274 12.71 -9.43 -0.25
N ALA A 275 12.68 -8.19 0.24
CA ALA A 275 12.72 -6.99 -0.60
C ALA A 275 13.94 -6.99 -1.53
N ARG A 276 15.13 -7.29 -0.98
CA ARG A 276 16.40 -7.36 -1.75
C ARG A 276 16.34 -8.42 -2.84
N LYS A 277 15.90 -9.66 -2.52
CA LYS A 277 15.82 -10.75 -3.49
C LYS A 277 14.91 -10.43 -4.67
N ILE A 278 13.78 -9.79 -4.40
CA ILE A 278 12.85 -9.37 -5.46
C ILE A 278 13.46 -8.23 -6.26
N THR A 279 14.00 -7.19 -5.61
CA THR A 279 14.62 -6.05 -6.29
C THR A 279 15.76 -6.51 -7.21
N GLU A 280 16.67 -7.37 -6.72
CA GLU A 280 17.77 -7.94 -7.53
C GLU A 280 17.27 -8.68 -8.77
N ALA A 281 16.13 -9.38 -8.67
CA ALA A 281 15.56 -10.17 -9.75
C ALA A 281 14.88 -9.31 -10.84
N VAL A 282 14.34 -8.12 -10.48
CA VAL A 282 13.53 -7.30 -11.40
C VAL A 282 14.17 -5.97 -11.79
N SER A 283 15.29 -5.57 -11.17
CA SER A 283 15.92 -4.25 -11.36
C SER A 283 16.28 -3.91 -12.80
N SER A 284 16.56 -4.91 -13.64
CA SER A 284 16.85 -4.69 -15.07
C SER A 284 15.60 -4.47 -15.94
N LEU A 285 14.41 -4.63 -15.36
CA LEU A 285 13.13 -4.50 -16.05
C LEU A 285 12.40 -3.17 -15.73
N LEU A 286 12.89 -2.43 -14.72
CA LEU A 286 12.31 -1.19 -14.19
C LEU A 286 12.77 0.06 -14.94
#